data_59c90bd55c6b88c11f3f8acb4fabc759
#
_entry.id   59c90bd55c6b88c11f3f8acb4fabc759
#
_cell.length_a   1.000
_cell.length_b   1.000
_cell.length_c   1.000
_cell.angle_alpha   90.00
_cell.angle_beta   90.00
_cell.angle_gamma   90.00
#
_symmetry.space_group_name_H-M   'P 1'
#
loop_
_entity.id
_entity.type
_entity.pdbx_description
1 polymer ?
#
loop_
_entity_poly.entity_id
_entity_poly.type
_entity_poly.pdbx_seq_one_letter_code
_entity_poly.pdbx_strand_id
1 'polypeptide(L)'
;RGRARGEAFVKALKPVGGTNINQSLLASLRQFSETDRERPKMLVFMTDGLPTVDETNVSKIIDNVRQATRPGVRLFTFGVGYDVNTALLDKLAAENGGVADYVEPKEDLEVKVSNFFSKVNYPVLTDLQLDMGGAQTDLIYPRGIPDVFRGSQVTLIGRYSNESDLKAVALKLSGKSGGAVRRYTYD
;
A
#
# COMPACT_ATOMS: atom_id res chain seq x y z
N ARG A 1 26.47 7.12 -9.29
CA ARG A 1 27.03 7.50 -7.96
C ARG A 1 26.10 7.13 -6.78
N GLY A 2 24.78 7.23 -6.85
CA GLY A 2 23.86 6.92 -5.76
C GLY A 2 23.75 5.43 -5.43
N ARG A 3 23.72 4.56 -6.43
CA ARG A 3 23.58 3.11 -6.24
C ARG A 3 24.72 2.50 -5.42
N ALA A 4 25.97 2.79 -5.78
CA ALA A 4 27.15 2.26 -5.05
C ALA A 4 27.19 2.70 -3.59
N ARG A 5 26.74 3.95 -3.29
CA ARG A 5 26.61 4.42 -1.90
C ARG A 5 25.51 3.69 -1.14
N GLY A 6 24.38 3.41 -1.79
CA GLY A 6 23.28 2.63 -1.22
C GLY A 6 23.72 1.20 -0.90
N GLU A 7 24.39 0.53 -1.84
CA GLU A 7 24.92 -0.81 -1.62
C GLU A 7 25.94 -0.88 -0.48
N ALA A 8 26.86 0.10 -0.41
CA ALA A 8 27.83 0.18 0.69
C ALA A 8 27.15 0.42 2.04
N PHE A 9 26.13 1.27 2.08
CA PHE A 9 25.34 1.51 3.29
C PHE A 9 24.65 0.24 3.76
N VAL A 10 23.94 -0.46 2.87
CA VAL A 10 23.22 -1.70 3.22
C VAL A 10 24.18 -2.79 3.71
N LYS A 11 25.34 -2.95 3.06
CA LYS A 11 26.37 -3.91 3.49
C LYS A 11 26.99 -3.59 4.85
N ALA A 12 26.95 -2.33 5.28
CA ALA A 12 27.47 -1.91 6.57
C ALA A 12 26.46 -2.08 7.73
N LEU A 13 25.19 -2.35 7.44
CA LEU A 13 24.17 -2.58 8.46
C LEU A 13 24.49 -3.83 9.28
N LYS A 14 24.35 -3.71 10.59
CA LYS A 14 24.48 -4.82 11.53
C LYS A 14 23.18 -4.97 12.30
N PRO A 15 22.66 -6.20 12.49
CA PRO A 15 21.48 -6.42 13.31
C PRO A 15 21.86 -6.22 14.78
N VAL A 16 21.32 -5.18 15.41
CA VAL A 16 21.52 -4.86 16.83
C VAL A 16 20.23 -4.31 17.43
N GLY A 17 19.96 -4.71 18.66
CA GLY A 17 18.79 -4.23 19.41
C GLY A 17 17.49 -4.96 19.08
N GLY A 18 16.36 -4.38 19.49
CA GLY A 18 15.05 -4.90 19.21
C GLY A 18 14.39 -4.24 17.98
N THR A 19 13.16 -4.66 17.68
CA THR A 19 12.40 -4.22 16.50
C THR A 19 11.58 -2.98 16.84
N ASN A 20 12.01 -1.80 16.39
CA ASN A 20 11.30 -0.54 16.57
C ASN A 20 10.55 -0.16 15.28
N ILE A 21 9.39 -0.77 15.08
CA ILE A 21 8.56 -0.53 13.88
C ILE A 21 8.06 0.91 13.83
N ASN A 22 7.56 1.44 14.96
CA ASN A 22 6.96 2.76 15.02
C ASN A 22 7.94 3.86 14.58
N GLN A 23 9.10 3.94 15.21
CA GLN A 23 10.08 4.99 14.91
C GLN A 23 10.69 4.84 13.52
N SER A 24 10.91 3.61 13.07
CA SER A 24 11.41 3.34 11.72
C SER A 24 10.47 3.87 10.64
N LEU A 25 9.16 3.63 10.78
CA LEU A 25 8.14 4.14 9.86
C LEU A 25 8.05 5.66 9.93
N LEU A 26 7.97 6.26 11.14
CA LEU A 26 7.88 7.70 11.30
C LEU A 26 9.11 8.44 10.76
N ALA A 27 10.31 7.91 11.02
CA ALA A 27 11.56 8.49 10.49
C ALA A 27 11.60 8.43 8.95
N SER A 28 11.15 7.33 8.36
CA SER A 28 11.09 7.16 6.91
C SER A 28 10.07 8.10 6.26
N LEU A 29 8.88 8.23 6.85
CA LEU A 29 7.82 9.11 6.34
C LEU A 29 8.23 10.59 6.34
N ARG A 30 9.05 11.03 7.30
CA ARG A 30 9.59 12.40 7.34
C ARG A 30 10.51 12.73 6.17
N GLN A 31 11.08 11.74 5.47
CA GLN A 31 11.95 11.96 4.32
C GLN A 31 11.20 12.42 3.06
N PHE A 32 9.88 12.22 3.00
CA PHE A 32 9.10 12.63 1.84
C PHE A 32 8.82 14.14 1.87
N SER A 33 9.17 14.83 0.79
CA SER A 33 8.87 16.25 0.60
C SER A 33 7.43 16.46 0.12
N GLU A 34 6.81 17.56 0.53
CA GLU A 34 5.50 17.99 0.01
C GLU A 34 5.57 18.59 -1.39
N THR A 35 6.72 19.13 -1.76
CA THR A 35 6.90 19.88 -3.00
C THR A 35 7.00 19.01 -4.24
N ASP A 36 7.42 17.76 -4.10
CA ASP A 36 7.56 16.83 -5.23
C ASP A 36 6.23 16.07 -5.44
N ARG A 37 5.33 16.65 -6.22
CA ARG A 37 4.01 16.05 -6.54
C ARG A 37 4.00 15.19 -7.79
N GLU A 38 5.04 15.28 -8.61
CA GLU A 38 5.10 14.59 -9.91
C GLU A 38 5.66 13.16 -9.82
N ARG A 39 6.45 12.89 -8.79
CA ARG A 39 7.07 11.57 -8.62
C ARG A 39 6.23 10.67 -7.72
N PRO A 40 6.05 9.40 -8.07
CA PRO A 40 5.47 8.41 -7.18
C PRO A 40 6.29 8.33 -5.89
N LYS A 41 5.63 8.44 -4.75
CA LYS A 41 6.27 8.33 -3.43
C LYS A 41 5.92 6.98 -2.85
N MET A 42 6.91 6.13 -2.70
CA MET A 42 6.73 4.76 -2.19
C MET A 42 7.66 4.52 -1.01
N LEU A 43 7.10 4.03 0.08
CA LEU A 43 7.83 3.50 1.22
C LEU A 43 7.68 1.99 1.21
N VAL A 44 8.79 1.27 1.14
CA VAL A 44 8.83 -0.18 1.29
C VAL A 44 9.39 -0.49 2.67
N PHE A 45 8.60 -1.12 3.50
CA PHE A 45 8.94 -1.50 4.86
C PHE A 45 9.05 -3.02 4.99
N MET A 46 10.16 -3.49 5.51
CA MET A 46 10.41 -4.92 5.74
C MET A 46 10.66 -5.18 7.22
N THR A 47 10.10 -6.26 7.74
CA THR A 47 10.36 -6.73 9.10
C THR A 47 10.27 -8.25 9.16
N ASP A 48 11.07 -8.84 10.01
CA ASP A 48 11.07 -10.27 10.34
C ASP A 48 10.53 -10.55 11.76
N GLY A 49 10.03 -9.51 12.44
CA GLY A 49 9.56 -9.65 13.81
C GLY A 49 8.41 -8.73 14.20
N LEU A 50 7.96 -8.95 15.44
CA LEU A 50 6.97 -8.13 16.11
C LEU A 50 7.59 -6.82 16.61
N PRO A 51 6.80 -5.75 16.83
CA PRO A 51 7.31 -4.55 17.50
C PRO A 51 7.68 -4.88 18.95
N THR A 52 8.93 -4.66 19.32
CA THR A 52 9.46 -5.01 20.67
C THR A 52 10.05 -3.81 21.41
N VAL A 53 10.25 -2.68 20.73
CA VAL A 53 10.88 -1.48 21.28
C VAL A 53 10.01 -0.26 21.04
N ASP A 54 9.98 0.66 22.00
CA ASP A 54 9.21 1.90 21.99
C ASP A 54 7.70 1.63 21.94
N GLU A 55 6.96 2.13 20.98
CA GLU A 55 5.54 1.85 20.85
C GLU A 55 5.33 0.44 20.26
N THR A 56 4.72 -0.43 21.05
CA THR A 56 4.41 -1.81 20.66
C THR A 56 2.90 -2.06 20.45
N ASN A 57 2.08 -1.08 20.83
CA ASN A 57 0.64 -1.18 20.61
C ASN A 57 0.30 -0.99 19.14
N VAL A 58 -0.24 -2.04 18.52
CA VAL A 58 -0.57 -2.09 17.09
C VAL A 58 -1.48 -0.94 16.66
N SER A 59 -2.53 -0.64 17.42
CA SER A 59 -3.47 0.43 17.08
C SER A 59 -2.79 1.80 17.11
N LYS A 60 -1.94 2.05 18.11
CA LYS A 60 -1.19 3.31 18.19
C LYS A 60 -0.17 3.45 17.06
N ILE A 61 0.52 2.36 16.68
CA ILE A 61 1.44 2.38 15.54
C ILE A 61 0.69 2.77 14.27
N ILE A 62 -0.48 2.16 14.02
CA ILE A 62 -1.30 2.47 12.86
C ILE A 62 -1.75 3.93 12.87
N ASP A 63 -2.23 4.44 14.01
CA ASP A 63 -2.67 5.83 14.14
C ASP A 63 -1.53 6.82 13.95
N ASN A 64 -0.35 6.55 14.51
CA ASN A 64 0.85 7.36 14.31
C ASN A 64 1.26 7.43 12.84
N VAL A 65 1.27 6.30 12.16
CA VAL A 65 1.61 6.22 10.73
C VAL A 65 0.57 6.94 9.89
N ARG A 66 -0.72 6.75 10.17
CA ARG A 66 -1.81 7.46 9.48
C ARG A 66 -1.65 8.98 9.57
N GLN A 67 -1.33 9.50 10.77
CA GLN A 67 -1.11 10.94 10.99
C GLN A 67 0.17 11.46 10.31
N ALA A 68 1.20 10.63 10.22
CA ALA A 68 2.48 11.01 9.63
C ALA A 68 2.52 10.85 8.11
N THR A 69 1.65 10.02 7.53
CA THR A 69 1.63 9.76 6.10
C THR A 69 1.09 10.95 5.33
N ARG A 70 1.88 11.43 4.40
CA ARG A 70 1.51 12.56 3.54
C ARG A 70 0.70 12.09 2.32
N PRO A 71 -0.15 12.95 1.75
CA PRO A 71 -0.89 12.61 0.54
C PRO A 71 0.02 12.13 -0.59
N GLY A 72 -0.38 11.05 -1.24
CA GLY A 72 0.35 10.45 -2.35
C GLY A 72 1.52 9.54 -1.96
N VAL A 73 1.82 9.37 -0.68
CA VAL A 73 2.78 8.36 -0.22
C VAL A 73 2.07 7.02 -0.10
N ARG A 74 2.63 5.99 -0.73
CA ARG A 74 2.14 4.61 -0.65
C ARG A 74 3.08 3.77 0.21
N LEU A 75 2.51 2.99 1.12
CA LEU A 75 3.27 2.15 2.02
C LEU A 75 3.07 0.67 1.66
N PHE A 76 4.15 0.04 1.26
CA PHE A 76 4.21 -1.39 1.00
C PHE A 76 4.92 -2.09 2.14
N THR A 77 4.41 -3.22 2.59
CA THR A 77 4.97 -3.95 3.72
C THR A 77 5.36 -5.36 3.32
N PHE A 78 6.50 -5.81 3.82
CA PHE A 78 6.98 -7.19 3.69
C PHE A 78 7.18 -7.80 5.07
N GLY A 79 6.47 -8.89 5.33
CA GLY A 79 6.74 -9.75 6.48
C GLY A 79 7.64 -10.91 6.05
N VAL A 80 8.78 -11.09 6.73
CA VAL A 80 9.72 -12.17 6.44
C VAL A 80 9.69 -13.18 7.58
N GLY A 81 9.44 -14.44 7.26
CA GLY A 81 9.32 -15.50 8.27
C GLY A 81 7.93 -15.55 8.91
N TYR A 82 7.86 -16.24 10.07
CA TYR A 82 6.58 -16.51 10.74
C TYR A 82 6.30 -15.62 11.95
N ASP A 83 7.30 -14.90 12.45
CA ASP A 83 7.20 -14.09 13.67
C ASP A 83 6.78 -12.64 13.41
N VAL A 84 5.96 -12.41 12.40
CA VAL A 84 5.50 -11.08 12.00
C VAL A 84 4.03 -10.86 12.38
N ASN A 85 3.68 -9.61 12.67
CA ASN A 85 2.29 -9.23 12.87
C ASN A 85 1.62 -8.92 11.53
N THR A 86 0.99 -9.93 10.92
CA THR A 86 0.33 -9.79 9.62
C THR A 86 -0.79 -8.76 9.66
N ALA A 87 -1.60 -8.72 10.73
CA ALA A 87 -2.69 -7.76 10.88
C ALA A 87 -2.19 -6.30 10.91
N LEU A 88 -1.04 -6.05 11.55
CA LEU A 88 -0.38 -4.73 11.51
C LEU A 88 0.09 -4.39 10.11
N LEU A 89 0.80 -5.29 9.44
CA LEU A 89 1.38 -5.05 8.13
C LEU A 89 0.30 -4.85 7.06
N ASP A 90 -0.74 -5.69 7.05
CA ASP A 90 -1.89 -5.57 6.14
C ASP A 90 -2.57 -4.22 6.30
N LYS A 91 -2.83 -3.81 7.55
CA LYS A 91 -3.54 -2.57 7.83
C LYS A 91 -2.70 -1.34 7.49
N LEU A 92 -1.41 -1.35 7.80
CA LEU A 92 -0.48 -0.30 7.41
C LEU A 92 -0.46 -0.10 5.88
N ALA A 93 -0.36 -1.19 5.12
CA ALA A 93 -0.36 -1.13 3.67
C ALA A 93 -1.72 -0.65 3.11
N ALA A 94 -2.82 -1.28 3.53
CA ALA A 94 -4.16 -0.98 3.03
C ALA A 94 -4.59 0.48 3.29
N GLU A 95 -4.31 1.02 4.49
CA GLU A 95 -4.65 2.39 4.83
C GLU A 95 -3.79 3.44 4.10
N ASN A 96 -2.65 3.04 3.55
CA ASN A 96 -1.72 3.92 2.85
C ASN A 96 -1.56 3.57 1.35
N GLY A 97 -2.59 2.99 0.73
CA GLY A 97 -2.67 2.78 -0.71
C GLY A 97 -1.64 1.79 -1.28
N GLY A 98 -1.06 0.96 -0.44
CA GLY A 98 -0.14 -0.10 -0.84
C GLY A 98 -0.71 -1.50 -0.63
N VAL A 99 0.16 -2.48 -0.67
CA VAL A 99 -0.16 -3.89 -0.40
C VAL A 99 0.89 -4.50 0.53
N ALA A 100 0.48 -5.48 1.32
CA ALA A 100 1.37 -6.33 2.10
C ALA A 100 1.74 -7.58 1.29
N ASP A 101 2.95 -8.05 1.45
CA ASP A 101 3.41 -9.34 0.92
C ASP A 101 4.22 -10.07 2.01
N TYR A 102 4.25 -11.38 1.92
CA TYR A 102 4.90 -12.22 2.93
C TYR A 102 5.86 -13.20 2.26
N VAL A 103 7.00 -13.38 2.91
CA VAL A 103 8.05 -14.28 2.42
C VAL A 103 8.26 -15.37 3.44
N GLU A 104 7.90 -16.60 3.08
CA GLU A 104 8.17 -17.75 3.92
C GLU A 104 9.68 -18.07 3.96
N PRO A 105 10.21 -18.69 5.05
CA PRO A 105 11.63 -18.99 5.18
C PRO A 105 12.23 -19.87 4.07
N LYS A 106 11.38 -20.58 3.32
CA LYS A 106 11.81 -21.44 2.20
C LYS A 106 11.71 -20.74 0.84
N GLU A 107 11.10 -19.56 0.78
CA GLU A 107 10.97 -18.80 -0.46
C GLU A 107 12.21 -17.96 -0.72
N ASP A 108 12.47 -17.71 -1.98
CA ASP A 108 13.56 -16.85 -2.41
C ASP A 108 13.12 -15.37 -2.27
N LEU A 109 13.69 -14.69 -1.28
CA LEU A 109 13.44 -13.28 -0.98
C LEU A 109 13.78 -12.39 -2.19
N GLU A 110 14.88 -12.68 -2.90
CA GLU A 110 15.31 -11.88 -4.06
C GLU A 110 14.28 -11.96 -5.18
N VAL A 111 13.77 -13.15 -5.47
CA VAL A 111 12.71 -13.36 -6.47
C VAL A 111 11.44 -12.62 -6.08
N LYS A 112 11.00 -12.72 -4.82
CA LYS A 112 9.80 -12.04 -4.33
C LYS A 112 9.92 -10.52 -4.42
N VAL A 113 11.01 -9.95 -3.92
CA VAL A 113 11.25 -8.50 -3.95
C VAL A 113 11.40 -7.99 -5.38
N SER A 114 12.06 -8.73 -6.27
CA SER A 114 12.20 -8.37 -7.68
C SER A 114 10.85 -8.37 -8.40
N ASN A 115 10.01 -9.38 -8.15
CA ASN A 115 8.67 -9.46 -8.70
C ASN A 115 7.79 -8.30 -8.20
N PHE A 116 7.86 -8.01 -6.89
CA PHE A 116 7.18 -6.87 -6.31
C PHE A 116 7.62 -5.56 -6.95
N PHE A 117 8.93 -5.31 -7.04
CA PHE A 117 9.47 -4.08 -7.64
C PHE A 117 8.99 -3.92 -9.09
N SER A 118 8.97 -5.01 -9.85
CA SER A 118 8.47 -5.01 -11.23
C SER A 118 6.99 -4.65 -11.32
N LYS A 119 6.18 -5.02 -10.34
CA LYS A 119 4.75 -4.67 -10.27
C LYS A 119 4.55 -3.20 -9.91
N VAL A 120 5.16 -2.73 -8.83
CA VAL A 120 4.90 -1.40 -8.28
C VAL A 120 5.59 -0.28 -9.04
N ASN A 121 6.63 -0.59 -9.80
CA ASN A 121 7.36 0.41 -10.60
C ASN A 121 6.52 1.01 -11.74
N TYR A 122 5.42 0.35 -12.10
CA TYR A 122 4.51 0.81 -13.15
C TYR A 122 3.06 0.82 -12.67
N PRO A 123 2.63 1.84 -11.92
CA PRO A 123 1.22 2.00 -11.60
C PRO A 123 0.44 2.22 -12.90
N VAL A 124 -0.57 1.38 -13.12
CA VAL A 124 -1.42 1.46 -14.31
C VAL A 124 -2.51 2.52 -14.09
N LEU A 125 -3.09 2.52 -12.88
CA LEU A 125 -4.15 3.45 -12.51
C LEU A 125 -4.08 3.75 -11.01
N THR A 126 -4.03 5.03 -10.65
CA THR A 126 -3.97 5.51 -9.27
C THR A 126 -5.16 6.40 -8.95
N ASP A 127 -5.40 6.66 -7.67
CA ASP A 127 -6.49 7.52 -7.21
C ASP A 127 -7.84 7.09 -7.80
N LEU A 128 -8.16 5.80 -7.68
CA LEU A 128 -9.36 5.23 -8.28
C LEU A 128 -10.63 5.73 -7.61
N GLN A 129 -11.62 6.02 -8.42
CA GLN A 129 -12.98 6.34 -8.02
C GLN A 129 -13.96 5.51 -8.83
N LEU A 130 -14.93 4.92 -8.17
CA LEU A 130 -16.00 4.15 -8.78
C LEU A 130 -17.34 4.84 -8.54
N ASP A 131 -18.02 5.17 -9.62
CA ASP A 131 -19.40 5.64 -9.62
C ASP A 131 -20.29 4.45 -9.99
N MET A 132 -21.20 4.10 -9.11
CA MET A 132 -22.12 2.97 -9.26
C MET A 132 -23.39 3.34 -10.02
N GLY A 133 -23.38 4.51 -10.71
CA GLY A 133 -24.55 4.99 -11.45
C GLY A 133 -25.71 5.30 -10.52
N GLY A 134 -26.89 4.75 -10.83
CA GLY A 134 -28.10 4.93 -10.01
C GLY A 134 -28.25 3.91 -8.86
N ALA A 135 -27.32 2.97 -8.70
CA ALA A 135 -27.41 1.96 -7.65
C ALA A 135 -27.07 2.55 -6.28
N GLN A 136 -27.97 2.39 -5.32
CA GLN A 136 -27.70 2.72 -3.92
C GLN A 136 -26.84 1.61 -3.32
N THR A 137 -25.65 1.96 -2.85
CA THR A 137 -24.70 0.98 -2.33
C THR A 137 -24.36 1.25 -0.87
N ASP A 138 -24.14 0.18 -0.13
CA ASP A 138 -23.76 0.20 1.27
C ASP A 138 -22.67 -0.85 1.54
N LEU A 139 -21.87 -0.60 2.60
CA LEU A 139 -20.83 -1.52 3.05
C LEU A 139 -19.88 -1.99 1.95
N ILE A 140 -19.43 -1.09 1.08
CA ILE A 140 -18.43 -1.43 0.06
C ILE A 140 -17.05 -1.61 0.72
N TYR A 141 -16.39 -2.72 0.40
CA TYR A 141 -15.03 -3.05 0.85
C TYR A 141 -14.13 -3.42 -0.35
N PRO A 142 -12.86 -2.97 -0.30
CA PRO A 142 -12.27 -2.07 0.67
C PRO A 142 -12.89 -0.65 0.60
N ARG A 143 -12.90 0.08 1.71
CA ARG A 143 -13.47 1.45 1.77
C ARG A 143 -12.76 2.45 0.85
N GLY A 144 -11.46 2.25 0.64
CA GLY A 144 -10.68 2.95 -0.37
C GLY A 144 -10.25 1.96 -1.44
N ILE A 145 -10.47 2.29 -2.71
CA ILE A 145 -10.05 1.43 -3.81
C ILE A 145 -8.53 1.54 -3.95
N PRO A 146 -7.77 0.43 -3.80
CA PRO A 146 -6.32 0.47 -3.94
C PRO A 146 -5.91 0.81 -5.37
N ASP A 147 -4.70 1.32 -5.53
CA ASP A 147 -4.12 1.54 -6.84
C ASP A 147 -3.98 0.23 -7.62
N VAL A 148 -4.15 0.31 -8.94
CA VAL A 148 -3.96 -0.83 -9.85
C VAL A 148 -2.55 -0.80 -10.42
N PHE A 149 -1.81 -1.86 -10.16
CA PHE A 149 -0.48 -2.10 -10.72
C PHE A 149 -0.54 -3.15 -11.84
N ARG A 150 0.50 -3.22 -12.64
CA ARG A 150 0.57 -4.19 -13.73
C ARG A 150 0.41 -5.62 -13.21
N GLY A 151 -0.61 -6.33 -13.73
CA GLY A 151 -0.91 -7.70 -13.32
C GLY A 151 -1.62 -7.84 -11.97
N SER A 152 -2.04 -6.72 -11.34
CA SER A 152 -2.89 -6.76 -10.15
C SER A 152 -4.37 -6.80 -10.51
N GLN A 153 -5.17 -7.31 -9.58
CA GLN A 153 -6.62 -7.32 -9.63
C GLN A 153 -7.17 -6.63 -8.40
N VAL A 154 -8.22 -5.84 -8.57
CA VAL A 154 -8.97 -5.24 -7.47
C VAL A 154 -10.36 -5.86 -7.42
N THR A 155 -10.72 -6.40 -6.27
CA THR A 155 -12.04 -6.94 -6.00
C THR A 155 -12.76 -6.03 -5.02
N LEU A 156 -13.97 -5.60 -5.37
CA LEU A 156 -14.86 -4.85 -4.49
C LEU A 156 -16.05 -5.72 -4.12
N ILE A 157 -16.41 -5.73 -2.86
CA ILE A 157 -17.59 -6.43 -2.34
C ILE A 157 -18.42 -5.43 -1.58
N GLY A 158 -19.73 -5.42 -1.80
CA GLY A 158 -20.65 -4.51 -1.12
C GLY A 158 -22.07 -5.00 -1.18
N ARG A 159 -22.96 -4.24 -0.56
CA ARG A 159 -24.40 -4.42 -0.66
C ARG A 159 -24.98 -3.35 -1.56
N TYR A 160 -26.01 -3.66 -2.27
CA TYR A 160 -26.80 -2.68 -3.00
C TYR A 160 -28.28 -2.83 -2.63
N SER A 161 -28.99 -1.72 -2.69
CA SER A 161 -30.45 -1.67 -2.56
C SER A 161 -31.02 -0.74 -3.62
N ASN A 162 -32.14 -1.13 -4.19
CA ASN A 162 -32.86 -0.32 -5.15
C ASN A 162 -34.34 -0.33 -4.81
N GLU A 163 -34.96 0.82 -4.95
CA GLU A 163 -36.41 0.97 -4.77
C GLU A 163 -37.22 0.52 -6.00
N SER A 164 -36.55 0.28 -7.12
CA SER A 164 -37.14 -0.17 -8.38
C SER A 164 -36.24 -1.14 -9.10
N ASP A 165 -36.82 -1.96 -10.00
CA ASP A 165 -36.01 -2.84 -10.85
C ASP A 165 -35.07 -2.01 -11.73
N LEU A 166 -33.78 -2.17 -11.48
CA LEU A 166 -32.73 -1.62 -12.34
C LEU A 166 -32.61 -2.49 -13.58
N LYS A 167 -32.93 -1.93 -14.73
CA LYS A 167 -32.79 -2.63 -16.02
C LYS A 167 -31.36 -2.60 -16.54
N ALA A 168 -30.60 -1.55 -16.24
CA ALA A 168 -29.21 -1.40 -16.55
C ALA A 168 -28.58 -0.31 -15.64
N VAL A 169 -27.34 -0.49 -15.23
CA VAL A 169 -26.57 0.48 -14.46
C VAL A 169 -25.20 0.64 -15.10
N ALA A 170 -24.91 1.83 -15.57
CA ALA A 170 -23.58 2.16 -16.08
C ALA A 170 -22.61 2.41 -14.92
N LEU A 171 -21.65 1.53 -14.76
CA LEU A 171 -20.56 1.69 -13.82
C LEU A 171 -19.46 2.58 -14.44
N LYS A 172 -19.01 3.60 -13.74
CA LYS A 172 -17.93 4.48 -14.22
C LYS A 172 -16.74 4.40 -13.30
N LEU A 173 -15.65 3.83 -13.80
CA LEU A 173 -14.36 3.82 -13.12
C LEU A 173 -13.51 4.97 -13.63
N SER A 174 -12.98 5.78 -12.74
CA SER A 174 -12.00 6.81 -13.08
C SER A 174 -10.74 6.67 -12.23
N GLY A 175 -9.62 7.15 -12.76
CA GLY A 175 -8.34 7.15 -12.07
C GLY A 175 -7.30 7.91 -12.88
N LYS A 176 -6.10 8.04 -12.32
CA LYS A 176 -4.96 8.72 -12.95
C LYS A 176 -3.98 7.72 -13.54
N SER A 177 -3.51 7.97 -14.75
CA SER A 177 -2.45 7.21 -15.42
C SER A 177 -1.49 8.18 -16.09
N GLY A 178 -0.21 8.17 -15.68
CA GLY A 178 0.80 9.07 -16.24
C GLY A 178 0.43 10.56 -16.16
N GLY A 179 -0.22 10.98 -15.07
CA GLY A 179 -0.69 12.36 -14.87
C GLY A 179 -2.01 12.71 -15.55
N ALA A 180 -2.54 11.87 -16.43
CA ALA A 180 -3.82 12.07 -17.11
C ALA A 180 -4.96 11.30 -16.41
N VAL A 181 -6.16 11.89 -16.37
CA VAL A 181 -7.36 11.20 -15.89
C VAL A 181 -7.86 10.26 -16.98
N ARG A 182 -8.05 8.99 -16.63
CA ARG A 182 -8.69 7.97 -17.47
C ARG A 182 -10.07 7.65 -16.92
N ARG A 183 -11.02 7.41 -17.81
CA ARG A 183 -12.39 7.03 -17.48
C ARG A 183 -12.80 5.82 -18.29
N TYR A 184 -13.47 4.88 -17.63
CA TYR A 184 -13.98 3.66 -18.21
C TYR A 184 -15.46 3.55 -17.83
N THR A 185 -16.31 3.17 -18.76
CA THR A 185 -17.75 2.96 -18.54
C THR A 185 -18.06 1.51 -18.89
N TYR A 186 -18.84 0.86 -18.04
CA TYR A 186 -19.28 -0.51 -18.19
C TYR A 186 -20.80 -0.54 -17.98
N ASP A 187 -21.52 -1.03 -18.95
CA ASP A 187 -22.98 -1.20 -18.98
C ASP A 187 -23.39 -2.60 -18.58
#